data_fff995c6710140b742fd30bc4e7a1239
#
_entry.id   fff995c6710140b742fd30bc4e7a1239
#
_cell.length_a   1.000
_cell.length_b   1.000
_cell.length_c   1.000
_cell.angle_alpha   90.00
_cell.angle_beta   90.00
_cell.angle_gamma   90.00
#
_symmetry.space_group_name_H-M   'P 1'
#
loop_
_entity.id
_entity.type
_entity.pdbx_description
1 polymer ?
#
loop_
_entity_poly.entity_id
_entity_poly.type
_entity_poly.pdbx_seq_one_letter_code
_entity_poly.pdbx_strand_id
1 'polypeptide(L)'
;MRNYKNILVINLMHIGDLMLTTPVLRTLRANYPQAKISILVDKKLADLVRCNKHIDECLLIDKKGKDNSLPNFIKYIGEIRNKHFDLVINLHRNERASAIAAFSGADTIVGYAKPGFGLFFDKVMQNPSVAHHIGRGPWGLLPPHRYVPGWKHQVHAHLEVLKQAVGVEKIDDGGLEMWLPQEAVQRAEEIWQENFAPDQQVIALNIGASWDTKRWLDSYFAQCADELMEKGYAVAFFGGPMDIEMVDKCRKLMKQGNSPLIKVFTGKVSLAELGAMLGKCALFITTDSGPMHVGVSQHVPVVTMFGASPVPGFYPYDGRDVLIKAPVSCHPCGIHQCPHAGEENLACMKKITPEIVMKYVWELLDKYGKMAGKMPVEYGNYACRVVEASL
;
A
#
# COMPACT_ATOMS: atom_id res chain seq x y z
N MET A 1 -7.07 29.66 -10.16
CA MET A 1 -6.32 28.41 -10.41
C MET A 1 -5.57 28.54 -11.74
N ARG A 2 -4.26 28.19 -11.80
CA ARG A 2 -3.49 28.21 -13.05
C ARG A 2 -3.99 27.08 -13.95
N ASN A 3 -4.13 27.32 -15.26
CA ASN A 3 -4.62 26.33 -16.20
C ASN A 3 -3.45 25.47 -16.75
N TYR A 4 -3.22 24.31 -16.15
CA TYR A 4 -2.20 23.36 -16.60
C TYR A 4 -2.79 22.42 -17.67
N LYS A 5 -1.99 22.12 -18.70
CA LYS A 5 -2.39 21.28 -19.84
C LYS A 5 -1.60 19.97 -19.93
N ASN A 6 -0.41 19.91 -19.36
CA ASN A 6 0.47 18.73 -19.41
C ASN A 6 1.11 18.50 -18.04
N ILE A 7 0.57 17.55 -17.28
CA ILE A 7 0.86 17.33 -15.87
C ILE A 7 1.61 16.02 -15.69
N LEU A 8 2.68 16.03 -14.89
CA LEU A 8 3.40 14.83 -14.48
C LEU A 8 3.29 14.66 -12.96
N VAL A 9 2.84 13.49 -12.53
CA VAL A 9 2.93 13.03 -11.13
C VAL A 9 4.08 12.03 -11.02
N ILE A 10 4.97 12.20 -10.05
CA ILE A 10 6.11 11.29 -9.81
C ILE A 10 5.91 10.57 -8.49
N ASN A 11 5.82 9.22 -8.53
CA ASN A 11 5.90 8.37 -7.35
C ASN A 11 6.68 7.07 -7.67
N LEU A 12 7.93 6.99 -7.20
CA LEU A 12 8.82 5.86 -7.41
C LEU A 12 8.95 4.97 -6.16
N MET A 13 7.98 5.02 -5.24
CA MET A 13 8.00 4.28 -3.97
C MET A 13 7.58 2.81 -4.14
N HIS A 14 6.94 2.26 -3.14
CA HIS A 14 6.51 0.88 -3.09
C HIS A 14 5.02 0.74 -3.47
N ILE A 15 4.53 -0.50 -3.48
CA ILE A 15 3.14 -0.84 -3.83
C ILE A 15 2.14 0.01 -3.04
N GLY A 16 2.25 0.02 -1.70
CA GLY A 16 1.34 0.76 -0.84
C GLY A 16 1.32 2.26 -1.11
N ASP A 17 2.50 2.88 -1.20
CA ASP A 17 2.63 4.32 -1.46
C ASP A 17 2.02 4.72 -2.81
N LEU A 18 2.16 3.85 -3.82
CA LEU A 18 1.58 4.10 -5.14
C LEU A 18 0.05 4.00 -5.09
N MET A 19 -0.49 3.01 -4.37
CA MET A 19 -1.94 2.91 -4.17
C MET A 19 -2.50 4.13 -3.44
N LEU A 20 -1.79 4.64 -2.42
CA LEU A 20 -2.17 5.86 -1.67
C LEU A 20 -2.06 7.15 -2.51
N THR A 21 -1.55 7.08 -3.75
CA THR A 21 -1.48 8.19 -4.70
C THR A 21 -2.72 8.26 -5.59
N THR A 22 -3.53 7.21 -5.69
CA THR A 22 -4.65 7.14 -6.64
C THR A 22 -5.70 8.25 -6.44
N PRO A 23 -6.04 8.72 -5.22
CA PRO A 23 -6.91 9.87 -5.03
C PRO A 23 -6.34 11.19 -5.60
N VAL A 24 -5.01 11.31 -5.71
CA VAL A 24 -4.37 12.46 -6.36
C VAL A 24 -4.69 12.49 -7.85
N LEU A 25 -4.61 11.34 -8.52
CA LEU A 25 -4.89 11.23 -9.96
C LEU A 25 -6.34 11.61 -10.27
N ARG A 26 -7.28 11.11 -9.48
CA ARG A 26 -8.71 11.42 -9.58
C ARG A 26 -8.98 12.91 -9.31
N THR A 27 -8.39 13.47 -8.26
CA THR A 27 -8.48 14.91 -7.96
C THR A 27 -7.93 15.77 -9.09
N LEU A 28 -6.79 15.42 -9.68
CA LEU A 28 -6.22 16.14 -10.81
C LEU A 28 -7.16 16.10 -12.01
N ARG A 29 -7.69 14.93 -12.37
CA ARG A 29 -8.62 14.80 -13.48
C ARG A 29 -9.90 15.63 -13.27
N ALA A 30 -10.43 15.69 -12.04
CA ALA A 30 -11.61 16.49 -11.69
C ALA A 30 -11.37 18.01 -11.84
N ASN A 31 -10.14 18.48 -11.57
CA ASN A 31 -9.78 19.90 -11.68
C ASN A 31 -9.24 20.28 -13.05
N TYR A 32 -8.64 19.35 -13.80
CA TYR A 32 -8.02 19.54 -15.11
C TYR A 32 -8.56 18.52 -16.12
N PRO A 33 -9.85 18.57 -16.49
CA PRO A 33 -10.49 17.52 -17.29
C PRO A 33 -9.89 17.37 -18.68
N GLN A 34 -9.28 18.43 -19.23
CA GLN A 34 -8.69 18.47 -20.58
C GLN A 34 -7.16 18.36 -20.56
N ALA A 35 -6.53 18.30 -19.38
CA ALA A 35 -5.08 18.16 -19.30
C ALA A 35 -4.63 16.73 -19.64
N LYS A 36 -3.47 16.62 -20.28
CA LYS A 36 -2.75 15.35 -20.35
C LYS A 36 -2.11 15.09 -18.99
N ILE A 37 -2.56 14.03 -18.30
CA ILE A 37 -2.03 13.64 -16.99
C ILE A 37 -1.18 12.38 -17.16
N SER A 38 0.10 12.49 -16.83
CA SER A 38 1.06 11.41 -16.85
C SER A 38 1.46 11.04 -15.42
N ILE A 39 1.69 9.75 -15.17
CA ILE A 39 2.31 9.29 -13.92
C ILE A 39 3.64 8.59 -14.22
N LEU A 40 4.68 8.89 -13.45
CA LEU A 40 5.98 8.21 -13.52
C LEU A 40 6.13 7.27 -12.33
N VAL A 41 6.32 5.97 -12.63
CA VAL A 41 6.42 4.90 -11.64
C VAL A 41 7.61 3.95 -11.94
N ASP A 42 7.98 3.15 -10.94
CA ASP A 42 8.88 2.00 -11.18
C ASP A 42 8.20 1.01 -12.13
N LYS A 43 8.91 0.56 -13.16
CA LYS A 43 8.44 -0.42 -14.15
C LYS A 43 7.76 -1.64 -13.51
N LYS A 44 8.25 -2.10 -12.36
CA LYS A 44 7.69 -3.26 -11.64
C LYS A 44 6.30 -3.01 -11.05
N LEU A 45 5.89 -1.75 -10.93
CA LEU A 45 4.63 -1.34 -10.33
C LEU A 45 3.62 -0.81 -11.35
N ALA A 46 3.94 -0.91 -12.64
CA ALA A 46 3.10 -0.39 -13.72
C ALA A 46 1.65 -0.90 -13.64
N ASP A 47 1.47 -2.18 -13.32
CA ASP A 47 0.16 -2.85 -13.26
C ASP A 47 -0.81 -2.23 -12.26
N LEU A 48 -0.30 -1.52 -11.24
CA LEU A 48 -1.12 -0.85 -10.23
C LEU A 48 -1.87 0.38 -10.77
N VAL A 49 -1.33 1.02 -11.83
CA VAL A 49 -1.86 2.32 -12.29
C VAL A 49 -2.00 2.43 -13.81
N ARG A 50 -1.40 1.54 -14.62
CA ARG A 50 -1.39 1.69 -16.09
C ARG A 50 -2.77 1.74 -16.73
N CYS A 51 -3.78 1.14 -16.09
CA CYS A 51 -5.16 1.13 -16.56
C CYS A 51 -6.03 2.17 -15.84
N ASN A 52 -5.45 3.05 -15.01
CA ASN A 52 -6.20 4.07 -14.30
C ASN A 52 -6.79 5.06 -15.30
N LYS A 53 -8.12 5.24 -15.28
CA LYS A 53 -8.85 6.10 -16.25
C LYS A 53 -8.62 7.59 -16.03
N HIS A 54 -7.99 7.99 -14.94
CA HIS A 54 -7.70 9.39 -14.64
C HIS A 54 -6.35 9.84 -15.18
N ILE A 55 -5.56 8.94 -15.79
CA ILE A 55 -4.30 9.28 -16.47
C ILE A 55 -4.41 9.00 -17.97
N ASP A 56 -3.57 9.68 -18.75
CA ASP A 56 -3.43 9.49 -20.19
C ASP A 56 -2.15 8.71 -20.54
N GLU A 57 -1.13 8.75 -19.67
CA GLU A 57 0.16 8.11 -19.92
C GLU A 57 0.79 7.60 -18.63
N CYS A 58 1.27 6.34 -18.65
CA CYS A 58 2.07 5.76 -17.59
C CYS A 58 3.53 5.67 -18.05
N LEU A 59 4.39 6.51 -17.49
CA LEU A 59 5.83 6.53 -17.74
C LEU A 59 6.53 5.58 -16.80
N LEU A 60 7.48 4.83 -17.32
CA LEU A 60 8.15 3.77 -16.59
C LEU A 60 9.65 4.04 -16.48
N ILE A 61 10.21 3.85 -15.29
CA ILE A 61 11.64 3.84 -15.05
C ILE A 61 12.09 2.49 -14.50
N ASP A 62 13.12 1.90 -15.09
CA ASP A 62 13.73 0.67 -14.58
C ASP A 62 14.91 1.02 -13.64
N LYS A 63 14.55 1.44 -12.42
CA LYS A 63 15.52 1.95 -11.45
C LYS A 63 16.52 0.90 -10.92
N LYS A 64 16.30 -0.39 -11.15
CA LYS A 64 17.24 -1.47 -10.79
C LYS A 64 17.88 -2.14 -12.01
N GLY A 65 17.42 -1.81 -13.23
CA GLY A 65 17.94 -2.33 -14.51
C GLY A 65 18.60 -1.23 -15.36
N LYS A 66 18.09 -1.05 -16.59
CA LYS A 66 18.75 -0.19 -17.59
C LYS A 66 18.94 1.26 -17.14
N ASP A 67 18.00 1.83 -16.37
CA ASP A 67 18.02 3.23 -15.95
C ASP A 67 18.78 3.45 -14.63
N ASN A 68 19.52 2.43 -14.15
CA ASN A 68 20.29 2.53 -12.91
C ASN A 68 21.65 3.20 -13.11
N SER A 69 22.27 3.07 -14.29
CA SER A 69 23.54 3.73 -14.57
C SER A 69 23.36 5.24 -14.73
N LEU A 70 24.36 6.02 -14.31
CA LEU A 70 24.29 7.48 -14.39
C LEU A 70 24.06 8.01 -15.81
N PRO A 71 24.74 7.51 -16.86
CA PRO A 71 24.48 7.96 -18.24
C PRO A 71 23.05 7.71 -18.69
N ASN A 72 22.51 6.52 -18.42
CA ASN A 72 21.13 6.19 -18.79
C ASN A 72 20.12 7.00 -17.99
N PHE A 73 20.39 7.26 -16.72
CA PHE A 73 19.55 8.11 -15.90
C PHE A 73 19.52 9.55 -16.40
N ILE A 74 20.67 10.12 -16.80
CA ILE A 74 20.74 11.46 -17.42
C ILE A 74 19.95 11.47 -18.75
N LYS A 75 20.13 10.44 -19.58
CA LYS A 75 19.33 10.29 -20.82
C LYS A 75 17.84 10.26 -20.52
N TYR A 76 17.43 9.49 -19.50
CA TYR A 76 16.02 9.40 -19.09
C TYR A 76 15.48 10.76 -18.64
N ILE A 77 16.24 11.55 -17.87
CA ILE A 77 15.85 12.93 -17.53
C ILE A 77 15.65 13.77 -18.79
N GLY A 78 16.53 13.63 -19.80
CA GLY A 78 16.37 14.29 -21.10
C GLY A 78 15.09 13.89 -21.82
N GLU A 79 14.71 12.60 -21.77
CA GLU A 79 13.44 12.11 -22.33
C GLU A 79 12.22 12.72 -21.60
N ILE A 80 12.26 12.85 -20.27
CA ILE A 80 11.22 13.54 -19.49
C ILE A 80 11.15 15.01 -19.87
N ARG A 81 12.29 15.71 -19.96
CA ARG A 81 12.35 17.12 -20.34
C ARG A 81 11.75 17.40 -21.72
N ASN A 82 11.96 16.52 -22.68
CA ASN A 82 11.43 16.64 -24.05
C ASN A 82 9.90 16.43 -24.11
N LYS A 83 9.26 16.04 -23.02
CA LYS A 83 7.79 15.93 -22.95
C LYS A 83 7.12 17.27 -22.62
N HIS A 84 7.88 18.30 -22.24
CA HIS A 84 7.43 19.66 -22.00
C HIS A 84 6.23 19.75 -21.03
N PHE A 85 6.40 19.21 -19.83
CA PHE A 85 5.40 19.35 -18.78
C PHE A 85 5.31 20.79 -18.29
N ASP A 86 4.09 21.28 -18.05
CA ASP A 86 3.87 22.59 -17.45
C ASP A 86 3.68 22.52 -15.92
N LEU A 87 3.37 21.33 -15.41
CA LEU A 87 3.32 21.04 -13.97
C LEU A 87 3.96 19.69 -13.65
N VAL A 88 4.90 19.67 -12.73
CA VAL A 88 5.45 18.44 -12.15
C VAL A 88 5.15 18.39 -10.65
N ILE A 89 4.51 17.30 -10.20
CA ILE A 89 4.16 17.04 -8.81
C ILE A 89 4.98 15.86 -8.33
N ASN A 90 5.98 16.10 -7.49
CA ASN A 90 6.81 15.04 -6.91
C ASN A 90 6.26 14.59 -5.55
N LEU A 91 5.77 13.36 -5.47
CA LEU A 91 5.25 12.75 -4.24
C LEU A 91 6.25 11.79 -3.57
N HIS A 92 7.47 11.69 -4.07
CA HIS A 92 8.51 10.82 -3.52
C HIS A 92 9.77 11.59 -3.15
N ARG A 93 10.06 11.71 -1.85
CA ARG A 93 11.22 12.41 -1.31
C ARG A 93 12.47 11.53 -1.35
N ASN A 94 12.98 11.20 -2.54
CA ASN A 94 14.30 10.59 -2.70
C ASN A 94 15.13 11.32 -3.75
N GLU A 95 16.41 10.96 -3.88
CA GLU A 95 17.34 11.63 -4.78
C GLU A 95 16.89 11.52 -6.24
N ARG A 96 16.50 10.32 -6.67
CA ARG A 96 16.15 10.03 -8.07
C ARG A 96 14.88 10.78 -8.51
N ALA A 97 13.82 10.69 -7.73
CA ALA A 97 12.56 11.39 -8.02
C ALA A 97 12.73 12.90 -7.97
N SER A 98 13.49 13.40 -6.97
CA SER A 98 13.79 14.83 -6.85
C SER A 98 14.64 15.35 -8.01
N ALA A 99 15.62 14.57 -8.50
CA ALA A 99 16.43 14.94 -9.66
C ALA A 99 15.58 14.98 -10.95
N ILE A 100 14.73 13.96 -11.18
CA ILE A 100 13.83 13.95 -12.35
C ILE A 100 12.93 15.19 -12.33
N ALA A 101 12.32 15.50 -11.17
CA ALA A 101 11.48 16.68 -11.04
C ALA A 101 12.25 17.98 -11.28
N ALA A 102 13.40 18.16 -10.59
CA ALA A 102 14.22 19.36 -10.66
C ALA A 102 14.73 19.67 -12.09
N PHE A 103 15.06 18.63 -12.86
CA PHE A 103 15.62 18.78 -14.21
C PHE A 103 14.61 18.49 -15.33
N SER A 104 13.34 18.31 -14.99
CA SER A 104 12.25 18.09 -15.96
C SER A 104 12.07 19.24 -16.95
N GLY A 105 12.46 20.46 -16.58
CA GLY A 105 12.23 21.65 -17.36
C GLY A 105 10.77 22.12 -17.36
N ALA A 106 9.98 21.68 -16.38
CA ALA A 106 8.59 22.12 -16.24
C ALA A 106 8.49 23.57 -15.76
N ASP A 107 7.40 24.24 -16.14
CA ASP A 107 7.13 25.63 -15.74
C ASP A 107 6.84 25.76 -14.24
N THR A 108 6.30 24.70 -13.63
CA THR A 108 5.98 24.64 -12.20
C THR A 108 6.35 23.29 -11.65
N ILE A 109 7.15 23.27 -10.57
CA ILE A 109 7.59 22.05 -9.89
C ILE A 109 7.23 22.15 -8.41
N VAL A 110 6.42 21.22 -7.92
CA VAL A 110 5.95 21.22 -6.52
C VAL A 110 6.04 19.84 -5.88
N GLY A 111 5.96 19.79 -4.56
CA GLY A 111 5.86 18.53 -3.81
C GLY A 111 7.04 18.30 -2.86
N TYR A 112 7.39 17.02 -2.66
CA TYR A 112 8.45 16.65 -1.74
C TYR A 112 9.81 16.66 -2.45
N ALA A 113 10.83 17.23 -1.81
CA ALA A 113 12.17 17.28 -2.38
C ALA A 113 13.24 16.86 -1.36
N LYS A 114 14.32 16.26 -1.86
CA LYS A 114 15.56 16.11 -1.09
C LYS A 114 16.30 17.46 -1.00
N PRO A 115 17.05 17.71 0.09
CA PRO A 115 17.90 18.88 0.19
C PRO A 115 18.79 19.04 -1.05
N GLY A 116 18.97 20.26 -1.50
CA GLY A 116 19.68 20.60 -2.75
C GLY A 116 18.75 20.65 -3.96
N PHE A 117 17.95 19.63 -4.22
CA PHE A 117 16.99 19.66 -5.34
C PHE A 117 15.81 20.61 -5.09
N GLY A 118 15.48 20.88 -3.82
CA GLY A 118 14.41 21.80 -3.47
C GLY A 118 14.61 23.24 -4.00
N LEU A 119 15.82 23.62 -4.36
CA LEU A 119 16.14 24.92 -4.99
C LEU A 119 15.49 25.09 -6.36
N PHE A 120 15.12 23.99 -7.02
CA PHE A 120 14.48 23.98 -8.33
C PHE A 120 12.95 23.86 -8.25
N PHE A 121 12.39 23.77 -7.04
CA PHE A 121 10.96 23.63 -6.82
C PHE A 121 10.34 25.01 -6.51
N ASP A 122 9.23 25.31 -7.14
CA ASP A 122 8.44 26.51 -6.82
C ASP A 122 7.83 26.41 -5.42
N LYS A 123 7.47 25.19 -4.98
CA LYS A 123 7.02 24.95 -3.63
C LYS A 123 7.43 23.57 -3.11
N VAL A 124 8.30 23.55 -2.12
CA VAL A 124 8.64 22.33 -1.37
C VAL A 124 7.65 22.13 -0.24
N MET A 125 7.04 20.95 -0.20
CA MET A 125 6.12 20.54 0.87
C MET A 125 6.82 19.60 1.84
N GLN A 126 6.41 19.66 3.12
CA GLN A 126 6.78 18.64 4.08
C GLN A 126 5.75 17.52 4.07
N ASN A 127 6.22 16.26 4.09
CA ASN A 127 5.32 15.12 4.20
C ASN A 127 5.02 14.84 5.68
N PRO A 128 3.81 15.13 6.18
CA PRO A 128 3.46 14.93 7.59
C PRO A 128 3.22 13.45 7.96
N SER A 129 3.17 12.55 6.98
CA SER A 129 2.99 11.11 7.21
C SER A 129 4.32 10.38 7.40
N VAL A 130 5.44 11.00 7.05
CA VAL A 130 6.77 10.46 7.28
C VAL A 130 7.29 11.02 8.59
N ALA A 131 7.53 10.15 9.57
CA ALA A 131 8.29 10.51 10.75
C ALA A 131 9.59 11.17 10.28
N HIS A 132 9.83 12.40 10.70
CA HIS A 132 11.16 12.94 10.59
C HIS A 132 12.05 11.96 11.35
N HIS A 133 12.93 11.25 10.67
CA HIS A 133 14.08 10.65 11.29
C HIS A 133 14.84 11.82 11.91
N ILE A 134 14.54 12.12 13.17
CA ILE A 134 15.48 12.83 14.03
C ILE A 134 16.63 11.84 14.06
N GLY A 135 17.68 12.15 13.28
CA GLY A 135 18.79 11.24 13.12
C GLY A 135 19.18 10.74 14.50
N ARG A 136 19.39 9.42 14.62
CA ARG A 136 20.06 8.92 15.81
C ARG A 136 21.26 9.81 15.98
N GLY A 137 21.29 10.60 17.05
CA GLY A 137 22.46 11.39 17.40
C GLY A 137 23.69 10.47 17.33
N PRO A 138 24.90 10.97 17.19
CA PRO A 138 26.12 10.16 16.91
C PRO A 138 26.34 8.96 17.82
N TRP A 139 25.52 8.79 18.84
CA TRP A 139 25.61 7.72 19.84
C TRP A 139 24.36 6.84 19.96
N GLY A 140 23.38 6.92 19.09
CA GLY A 140 22.21 6.03 19.12
C GLY A 140 21.28 6.20 20.36
N LEU A 141 21.44 7.27 21.11
CA LEU A 141 20.80 7.48 22.43
C LEU A 141 19.42 8.14 22.38
N LEU A 142 18.95 8.56 21.20
CA LEU A 142 17.61 9.14 21.07
C LEU A 142 16.61 8.05 20.74
N PRO A 143 15.43 8.00 21.40
CA PRO A 143 14.37 7.08 21.06
C PRO A 143 14.00 7.25 19.60
N PRO A 144 13.83 6.12 18.85
CA PRO A 144 13.66 6.10 17.42
C PRO A 144 12.33 6.65 17.04
N HIS A 145 11.80 7.58 16.87
CA HIS A 145 10.51 8.14 16.46
C HIS A 145 9.65 8.64 17.63
N ARG A 146 9.59 9.92 17.77
CA ARG A 146 8.49 10.56 18.50
C ARG A 146 7.33 10.77 17.52
N TYR A 147 6.12 10.38 17.95
CA TYR A 147 4.88 10.84 17.32
C TYR A 147 4.94 12.37 17.14
N VAL A 148 4.83 12.82 15.90
CA VAL A 148 4.77 14.25 15.61
C VAL A 148 3.30 14.66 15.64
N PRO A 149 2.91 15.61 16.52
CA PRO A 149 1.54 16.13 16.49
C PRO A 149 1.18 16.63 15.09
N GLY A 150 -0.01 16.25 14.60
CA GLY A 150 -0.45 16.61 13.25
C GLY A 150 -0.12 15.56 12.17
N TRP A 151 0.32 14.37 12.56
CA TRP A 151 0.51 13.25 11.62
C TRP A 151 -0.80 12.94 10.89
N LYS A 152 -0.74 12.94 9.56
CA LYS A 152 -1.89 12.69 8.68
C LYS A 152 -1.70 11.36 7.94
N HIS A 153 -2.81 10.79 7.51
CA HIS A 153 -2.78 9.70 6.55
C HIS A 153 -2.10 10.14 5.25
N GLN A 154 -1.35 9.23 4.60
CA GLN A 154 -0.57 9.55 3.39
C GLN A 154 -1.44 10.08 2.25
N VAL A 155 -2.67 9.59 2.10
CA VAL A 155 -3.65 10.12 1.14
C VAL A 155 -3.88 11.62 1.39
N HIS A 156 -4.19 11.99 2.64
CA HIS A 156 -4.43 13.41 2.99
C HIS A 156 -3.17 14.25 2.81
N ALA A 157 -1.99 13.70 3.12
CA ALA A 157 -0.72 14.41 2.89
C ALA A 157 -0.48 14.70 1.41
N HIS A 158 -0.78 13.74 0.54
CA HIS A 158 -0.67 13.91 -0.91
C HIS A 158 -1.72 14.90 -1.45
N LEU A 159 -2.98 14.80 -1.02
CA LEU A 159 -4.04 15.74 -1.41
C LEU A 159 -3.74 17.18 -0.93
N GLU A 160 -3.07 17.32 0.22
CA GLU A 160 -2.62 18.61 0.72
C GLU A 160 -1.57 19.27 -0.19
N VAL A 161 -0.70 18.48 -0.85
CA VAL A 161 0.20 19.01 -1.89
C VAL A 161 -0.60 19.65 -3.03
N LEU A 162 -1.66 19.00 -3.49
CA LEU A 162 -2.52 19.57 -4.53
C LEU A 162 -3.20 20.85 -4.06
N LYS A 163 -3.77 20.83 -2.87
CA LYS A 163 -4.49 21.99 -2.33
C LYS A 163 -3.55 23.18 -2.10
N GLN A 164 -2.43 22.97 -1.43
CA GLN A 164 -1.56 24.06 -1.00
C GLN A 164 -0.55 24.50 -2.05
N ALA A 165 -0.01 23.56 -2.85
CA ALA A 165 1.06 23.87 -3.80
C ALA A 165 0.56 24.06 -5.24
N VAL A 166 -0.48 23.33 -5.65
CA VAL A 166 -1.08 23.49 -6.99
C VAL A 166 -2.24 24.48 -6.97
N GLY A 167 -2.95 24.58 -5.84
CA GLY A 167 -4.11 25.48 -5.70
C GLY A 167 -5.41 24.87 -6.24
N VAL A 168 -5.55 23.53 -6.20
CA VAL A 168 -6.82 22.88 -6.58
C VAL A 168 -7.89 23.13 -5.52
N GLU A 169 -9.12 23.34 -5.96
CA GLU A 169 -10.25 23.65 -5.08
C GLU A 169 -11.09 22.40 -4.78
N LYS A 170 -11.29 21.55 -5.78
CA LYS A 170 -12.07 20.33 -5.64
C LYS A 170 -11.15 19.18 -5.26
N ILE A 171 -11.27 18.70 -4.04
CA ILE A 171 -10.58 17.49 -3.57
C ILE A 171 -11.53 16.32 -3.68
N ASP A 172 -11.12 15.30 -4.41
CA ASP A 172 -11.83 14.03 -4.51
C ASP A 172 -11.10 12.96 -3.68
N ASP A 173 -11.61 12.73 -2.50
CA ASP A 173 -11.14 11.75 -1.55
C ASP A 173 -12.08 10.53 -1.53
N GLY A 174 -12.37 9.99 -2.70
CA GLY A 174 -13.28 8.84 -2.89
C GLY A 174 -12.67 7.46 -2.60
N GLY A 175 -11.63 7.36 -1.75
CA GLY A 175 -10.96 6.11 -1.44
C GLY A 175 -9.88 5.71 -2.45
N LEU A 176 -9.29 4.53 -2.24
CA LEU A 176 -8.27 3.97 -3.15
C LEU A 176 -8.93 3.31 -4.35
N GLU A 177 -8.22 3.28 -5.48
CA GLU A 177 -8.69 2.62 -6.69
C GLU A 177 -7.55 1.91 -7.43
N MET A 178 -7.86 0.78 -8.03
CA MET A 178 -6.99 0.07 -8.96
C MET A 178 -7.83 -0.44 -10.13
N TRP A 179 -7.55 0.05 -11.31
CA TRP A 179 -8.20 -0.37 -12.55
C TRP A 179 -7.45 -1.55 -13.14
N LEU A 180 -8.13 -2.68 -13.24
CA LEU A 180 -7.51 -3.93 -13.66
C LEU A 180 -7.57 -4.08 -15.18
N PRO A 181 -6.46 -4.48 -15.83
CA PRO A 181 -6.48 -4.85 -17.24
C PRO A 181 -7.34 -6.10 -17.45
N GLN A 182 -8.07 -6.14 -18.56
CA GLN A 182 -9.01 -7.23 -18.86
C GLN A 182 -8.32 -8.59 -18.88
N GLU A 183 -7.11 -8.69 -19.41
CA GLU A 183 -6.31 -9.90 -19.44
C GLU A 183 -6.00 -10.45 -18.03
N ALA A 184 -5.74 -9.58 -17.07
CA ALA A 184 -5.49 -10.00 -15.68
C ALA A 184 -6.78 -10.45 -14.98
N VAL A 185 -7.90 -9.80 -15.26
CA VAL A 185 -9.22 -10.22 -14.74
C VAL A 185 -9.59 -11.58 -15.28
N GLN A 186 -9.42 -11.81 -16.60
CA GLN A 186 -9.69 -13.09 -17.23
C GLN A 186 -8.78 -14.19 -16.67
N ARG A 187 -7.49 -13.93 -16.54
CA ARG A 187 -6.55 -14.91 -16.00
C ARG A 187 -6.84 -15.23 -14.53
N ALA A 188 -7.18 -14.23 -13.72
CA ALA A 188 -7.61 -14.44 -12.33
C ALA A 188 -8.89 -15.28 -12.24
N GLU A 189 -9.84 -15.09 -13.17
CA GLU A 189 -11.06 -15.91 -13.26
C GLU A 189 -10.75 -17.36 -13.57
N GLU A 190 -9.88 -17.63 -14.55
CA GLU A 190 -9.42 -18.99 -14.89
C GLU A 190 -8.78 -19.67 -13.68
N ILE A 191 -7.81 -18.97 -13.02
CA ILE A 191 -7.15 -19.49 -11.81
C ILE A 191 -8.18 -19.75 -10.71
N TRP A 192 -9.18 -18.87 -10.56
CA TRP A 192 -10.21 -19.02 -9.54
C TRP A 192 -11.05 -20.27 -9.77
N GLN A 193 -11.55 -20.47 -10.99
CA GLN A 193 -12.37 -21.63 -11.37
C GLN A 193 -11.62 -22.95 -11.26
N GLU A 194 -10.32 -22.97 -11.54
CA GLU A 194 -9.47 -24.16 -11.38
C GLU A 194 -9.27 -24.56 -9.90
N ASN A 195 -9.39 -23.62 -8.97
CA ASN A 195 -8.97 -23.81 -7.59
C ASN A 195 -10.11 -23.83 -6.57
N PHE A 196 -11.25 -23.22 -6.86
CA PHE A 196 -12.35 -23.05 -5.92
C PHE A 196 -13.67 -23.47 -6.53
N ALA A 197 -14.53 -24.12 -5.72
CA ALA A 197 -15.91 -24.40 -6.11
C ALA A 197 -16.73 -23.09 -6.26
N PRO A 198 -17.80 -23.08 -7.07
CA PRO A 198 -18.59 -21.86 -7.33
C PRO A 198 -19.06 -21.11 -6.10
N ASP A 199 -19.46 -21.82 -5.05
CA ASP A 199 -19.99 -21.23 -3.81
C ASP A 199 -18.97 -21.20 -2.67
N GLN A 200 -17.70 -21.53 -2.96
CA GLN A 200 -16.65 -21.58 -1.95
C GLN A 200 -16.30 -20.15 -1.48
N GLN A 201 -16.52 -19.87 -0.22
CA GLN A 201 -16.01 -18.65 0.38
C GLN A 201 -14.51 -18.76 0.66
N VAL A 202 -13.76 -17.76 0.20
CA VAL A 202 -12.30 -17.75 0.26
C VAL A 202 -11.84 -16.60 1.14
N ILE A 203 -10.94 -16.90 2.08
CA ILE A 203 -10.24 -15.92 2.91
C ILE A 203 -8.82 -15.76 2.39
N ALA A 204 -8.46 -14.54 2.02
CA ALA A 204 -7.10 -14.22 1.61
C ALA A 204 -6.19 -14.04 2.82
N LEU A 205 -4.97 -14.57 2.76
CA LEU A 205 -3.90 -14.34 3.73
C LEU A 205 -2.67 -13.78 3.04
N ASN A 206 -2.10 -12.69 3.59
CA ASN A 206 -0.76 -12.23 3.23
C ASN A 206 0.08 -12.11 4.50
N ILE A 207 1.04 -13.03 4.65
CA ILE A 207 1.85 -13.15 5.85
C ILE A 207 3.18 -12.38 5.74
N GLY A 208 3.54 -11.96 4.53
CA GLY A 208 4.77 -11.24 4.24
C GLY A 208 4.71 -9.75 4.58
N ALA A 209 5.85 -9.19 4.94
CA ALA A 209 6.10 -7.76 4.99
C ALA A 209 7.58 -7.48 4.77
N SER A 210 7.92 -6.25 4.33
CA SER A 210 9.30 -5.86 4.06
C SER A 210 10.19 -5.69 5.30
N TRP A 211 9.59 -5.56 6.49
CA TRP A 211 10.29 -5.41 7.77
C TRP A 211 9.86 -6.51 8.73
N ASP A 212 10.80 -7.05 9.51
CA ASP A 212 10.50 -8.08 10.50
C ASP A 212 9.52 -7.58 11.57
N THR A 213 9.61 -6.31 11.93
CA THR A 213 8.72 -5.64 12.90
C THR A 213 7.30 -5.38 12.38
N LYS A 214 7.03 -5.61 11.11
CA LYS A 214 5.71 -5.56 10.49
C LYS A 214 5.08 -6.94 10.30
N ARG A 215 5.85 -8.02 10.51
CA ARG A 215 5.37 -9.40 10.36
C ARG A 215 4.67 -9.85 11.62
N TRP A 216 3.49 -10.43 11.43
CA TRP A 216 2.84 -11.17 12.49
C TRP A 216 3.42 -12.59 12.56
N LEU A 217 3.14 -13.34 13.62
CA LEU A 217 3.77 -14.63 13.82
C LEU A 217 3.21 -15.70 12.87
N ASP A 218 4.09 -16.51 12.27
CA ASP A 218 3.68 -17.60 11.36
C ASP A 218 2.74 -18.60 12.07
N SER A 219 3.01 -18.89 13.37
CA SER A 219 2.16 -19.75 14.19
C SER A 219 0.77 -19.19 14.45
N TYR A 220 0.62 -17.86 14.48
CA TYR A 220 -0.65 -17.20 14.68
C TYR A 220 -1.49 -17.19 13.39
N PHE A 221 -0.84 -16.95 12.24
CA PHE A 221 -1.49 -17.14 10.94
C PHE A 221 -1.95 -18.60 10.74
N ALA A 222 -1.12 -19.58 11.14
CA ALA A 222 -1.46 -21.00 11.07
C ALA A 222 -2.70 -21.33 11.90
N GLN A 223 -2.80 -20.82 13.13
CA GLN A 223 -3.99 -21.02 13.98
C GLN A 223 -5.26 -20.39 13.36
N CYS A 224 -5.17 -19.17 12.85
CA CYS A 224 -6.29 -18.52 12.16
C CYS A 224 -6.73 -19.32 10.93
N ALA A 225 -5.78 -19.81 10.12
CA ALA A 225 -6.07 -20.59 8.94
C ALA A 225 -6.76 -21.93 9.28
N ASP A 226 -6.29 -22.63 10.33
CA ASP A 226 -6.92 -23.86 10.81
C ASP A 226 -8.37 -23.60 11.27
N GLU A 227 -8.60 -22.53 12.05
CA GLU A 227 -9.94 -22.16 12.54
C GLU A 227 -10.92 -21.81 11.39
N LEU A 228 -10.41 -21.09 10.37
CA LEU A 228 -11.19 -20.77 9.17
C LEU A 228 -11.60 -22.03 8.40
N MET A 229 -10.67 -22.97 8.22
CA MET A 229 -10.95 -24.23 7.52
C MET A 229 -11.88 -25.14 8.30
N GLU A 230 -11.81 -25.18 9.64
CA GLU A 230 -12.76 -25.89 10.50
C GLU A 230 -14.20 -25.37 10.31
N LYS A 231 -14.37 -24.12 9.88
CA LYS A 231 -15.66 -23.51 9.53
C LYS A 231 -16.02 -23.64 8.04
N GLY A 232 -15.22 -24.36 7.24
CA GLY A 232 -15.48 -24.64 5.83
C GLY A 232 -15.01 -23.56 4.85
N TYR A 233 -14.28 -22.53 5.29
CA TYR A 233 -13.67 -21.54 4.39
C TYR A 233 -12.44 -22.14 3.68
N ALA A 234 -12.25 -21.78 2.42
CA ALA A 234 -10.95 -21.97 1.78
C ALA A 234 -10.00 -20.83 2.17
N VAL A 235 -8.72 -21.14 2.27
CA VAL A 235 -7.65 -20.20 2.63
C VAL A 235 -6.71 -20.05 1.45
N ALA A 236 -6.53 -18.83 0.97
CA ALA A 236 -5.65 -18.49 -0.15
C ALA A 236 -4.46 -17.65 0.32
N PHE A 237 -3.25 -18.20 0.25
CA PHE A 237 -2.02 -17.47 0.57
C PHE A 237 -1.54 -16.68 -0.64
N PHE A 238 -1.38 -15.36 -0.44
CA PHE A 238 -0.80 -14.43 -1.40
C PHE A 238 0.53 -13.86 -0.86
N GLY A 239 1.32 -13.29 -1.76
CA GLY A 239 2.61 -12.69 -1.44
C GLY A 239 3.54 -12.69 -2.64
N GLY A 240 4.68 -12.04 -2.51
CA GLY A 240 5.74 -12.04 -3.52
C GLY A 240 6.62 -13.31 -3.45
N PRO A 241 7.56 -13.47 -4.39
CA PRO A 241 8.50 -14.60 -4.37
C PRO A 241 9.31 -14.72 -3.07
N MET A 242 9.53 -13.59 -2.39
CA MET A 242 10.26 -13.55 -1.10
C MET A 242 9.48 -14.18 0.05
N ASP A 243 8.17 -14.36 -0.09
CA ASP A 243 7.28 -14.84 0.96
C ASP A 243 7.06 -16.36 0.90
N ILE A 244 7.55 -17.05 -0.15
CA ILE A 244 7.34 -18.49 -0.37
C ILE A 244 7.79 -19.32 0.83
N GLU A 245 9.00 -19.09 1.31
CA GLU A 245 9.55 -19.82 2.46
C GLU A 245 8.74 -19.59 3.76
N MET A 246 8.22 -18.37 3.94
CA MET A 246 7.36 -18.04 5.09
C MET A 246 6.03 -18.77 5.01
N VAL A 247 5.41 -18.80 3.84
CA VAL A 247 4.15 -19.54 3.63
C VAL A 247 4.36 -21.03 3.89
N ASP A 248 5.46 -21.61 3.42
CA ASP A 248 5.79 -23.01 3.69
C ASP A 248 6.03 -23.30 5.18
N LYS A 249 6.69 -22.39 5.90
CA LYS A 249 6.84 -22.48 7.37
C LYS A 249 5.49 -22.39 8.08
N CYS A 250 4.64 -21.43 7.70
CA CYS A 250 3.30 -21.28 8.25
C CYS A 250 2.48 -22.57 8.05
N ARG A 251 2.46 -23.13 6.84
CA ARG A 251 1.74 -24.37 6.52
C ARG A 251 2.22 -25.56 7.34
N LYS A 252 3.52 -25.68 7.61
CA LYS A 252 4.07 -26.73 8.48
C LYS A 252 3.63 -26.63 9.94
N LEU A 253 3.23 -25.44 10.39
CA LEU A 253 2.70 -25.20 11.73
C LEU A 253 1.20 -25.45 11.84
N MET A 254 0.50 -25.55 10.73
CA MET A 254 -0.94 -25.83 10.68
C MET A 254 -1.25 -27.29 11.01
N LYS A 255 -2.36 -27.52 11.69
CA LYS A 255 -2.91 -28.88 11.94
C LYS A 255 -3.25 -29.61 10.65
N GLN A 256 -3.74 -28.83 9.65
CA GLN A 256 -4.20 -29.33 8.36
C GLN A 256 -3.44 -28.69 7.19
N GLY A 257 -2.14 -28.49 7.29
CA GLY A 257 -1.31 -27.77 6.32
C GLY A 257 -1.29 -28.32 4.89
N ASN A 258 -1.83 -29.53 4.69
CA ASN A 258 -2.02 -30.18 3.36
C ASN A 258 -3.50 -30.27 2.94
N SER A 259 -4.41 -29.59 3.62
CA SER A 259 -5.82 -29.58 3.26
C SER A 259 -6.05 -29.07 1.82
N PRO A 260 -6.99 -29.66 1.05
CA PRO A 260 -7.37 -29.16 -0.26
C PRO A 260 -8.01 -27.76 -0.21
N LEU A 261 -8.46 -27.31 0.96
CA LEU A 261 -8.95 -25.95 1.19
C LEU A 261 -7.84 -24.90 1.19
N ILE A 262 -6.56 -25.28 1.25
CA ILE A 262 -5.43 -24.38 1.17
C ILE A 262 -5.02 -24.20 -0.29
N LYS A 263 -4.93 -22.96 -0.74
CA LYS A 263 -4.38 -22.58 -2.04
C LYS A 263 -3.21 -21.62 -1.86
N VAL A 264 -2.13 -21.82 -2.62
CA VAL A 264 -0.92 -21.01 -2.51
C VAL A 264 -0.64 -20.33 -3.85
N PHE A 265 -0.86 -19.04 -3.89
CA PHE A 265 -0.60 -18.15 -5.03
C PHE A 265 0.64 -17.27 -4.84
N THR A 266 1.34 -17.44 -3.72
CA THR A 266 2.56 -16.70 -3.38
C THR A 266 3.61 -16.84 -4.45
N GLY A 267 4.04 -15.72 -5.05
CA GLY A 267 5.01 -15.69 -6.17
C GLY A 267 4.48 -16.19 -7.52
N LYS A 268 3.20 -16.50 -7.65
CA LYS A 268 2.61 -17.09 -8.86
C LYS A 268 1.68 -16.17 -9.65
N VAL A 269 1.26 -15.06 -9.04
CA VAL A 269 0.33 -14.10 -9.64
C VAL A 269 0.99 -12.72 -9.76
N SER A 270 0.65 -11.98 -10.80
CA SER A 270 1.02 -10.58 -10.98
C SER A 270 0.26 -9.69 -9.99
N LEU A 271 0.66 -8.42 -9.86
CA LEU A 271 -0.05 -7.46 -9.02
C LEU A 271 -1.48 -7.20 -9.51
N ALA A 272 -1.71 -7.24 -10.81
CA ALA A 272 -3.04 -7.08 -11.38
C ALA A 272 -3.94 -8.30 -11.11
N GLU A 273 -3.42 -9.52 -11.28
CA GLU A 273 -4.12 -10.76 -10.94
C GLU A 273 -4.39 -10.84 -9.42
N LEU A 274 -3.42 -10.43 -8.58
CA LEU A 274 -3.63 -10.31 -7.13
C LEU A 274 -4.83 -9.42 -6.82
N GLY A 275 -4.91 -8.24 -7.43
CA GLY A 275 -6.05 -7.34 -7.26
C GLY A 275 -7.37 -8.00 -7.65
N ALA A 276 -7.42 -8.63 -8.83
CA ALA A 276 -8.61 -9.31 -9.31
C ALA A 276 -9.07 -10.46 -8.39
N MET A 277 -8.13 -11.24 -7.87
CA MET A 277 -8.42 -12.35 -6.95
C MET A 277 -8.85 -11.85 -5.57
N LEU A 278 -8.20 -10.81 -5.03
CA LEU A 278 -8.58 -10.21 -3.75
C LEU A 278 -10.02 -9.68 -3.78
N GLY A 279 -10.43 -9.05 -4.88
CA GLY A 279 -11.81 -8.57 -5.06
C GLY A 279 -12.87 -9.68 -4.99
N LYS A 280 -12.49 -10.94 -5.18
CA LYS A 280 -13.39 -12.11 -5.08
C LYS A 280 -13.41 -12.76 -3.68
N CYS A 281 -12.45 -12.42 -2.82
CA CYS A 281 -12.36 -12.97 -1.47
C CYS A 281 -13.44 -12.38 -0.55
N ALA A 282 -13.86 -13.17 0.42
CA ALA A 282 -14.82 -12.72 1.44
C ALA A 282 -14.20 -11.80 2.48
N LEU A 283 -12.90 -11.97 2.75
CA LEU A 283 -12.13 -11.18 3.69
C LEU A 283 -10.63 -11.34 3.42
N PHE A 284 -9.83 -10.36 3.81
CA PHE A 284 -8.39 -10.36 3.71
C PHE A 284 -7.72 -10.11 5.05
N ILE A 285 -6.97 -11.10 5.55
CA ILE A 285 -6.14 -10.98 6.76
C ILE A 285 -4.70 -10.72 6.30
N THR A 286 -4.14 -9.61 6.73
CA THR A 286 -2.81 -9.18 6.23
C THR A 286 -2.03 -8.40 7.27
N THR A 287 -0.74 -8.30 7.04
CA THR A 287 0.15 -7.40 7.78
C THR A 287 0.15 -5.99 7.15
N ASP A 288 0.81 -5.03 7.79
CA ASP A 288 1.14 -3.71 7.22
C ASP A 288 2.07 -3.86 6.00
N SER A 289 1.48 -4.02 4.83
CA SER A 289 2.17 -4.32 3.59
C SER A 289 1.49 -3.70 2.36
N GLY A 290 2.20 -3.66 1.24
CA GLY A 290 1.64 -3.17 -0.03
C GLY A 290 0.37 -3.89 -0.48
N PRO A 291 0.31 -5.23 -0.45
CA PRO A 291 -0.90 -5.99 -0.75
C PRO A 291 -2.14 -5.58 0.03
N MET A 292 -2.00 -5.10 1.29
CA MET A 292 -3.12 -4.55 2.06
C MET A 292 -3.85 -3.44 1.28
N HIS A 293 -3.11 -2.47 0.76
CA HIS A 293 -3.71 -1.36 0.01
C HIS A 293 -4.27 -1.78 -1.36
N VAL A 294 -3.74 -2.86 -1.95
CA VAL A 294 -4.35 -3.49 -3.13
C VAL A 294 -5.70 -4.07 -2.76
N GLY A 295 -5.81 -4.80 -1.65
CA GLY A 295 -7.08 -5.33 -1.14
C GLY A 295 -8.11 -4.22 -0.88
N VAL A 296 -7.70 -3.15 -0.20
CA VAL A 296 -8.54 -1.96 0.04
C VAL A 296 -9.07 -1.37 -1.27
N SER A 297 -8.22 -1.25 -2.29
CA SER A 297 -8.63 -0.72 -3.61
C SER A 297 -9.59 -1.62 -4.39
N GLN A 298 -9.68 -2.89 -4.00
CA GLN A 298 -10.62 -3.88 -4.54
C GLN A 298 -11.81 -4.13 -3.62
N HIS A 299 -11.93 -3.31 -2.56
CA HIS A 299 -13.06 -3.27 -1.63
C HIS A 299 -13.28 -4.57 -0.83
N VAL A 300 -12.29 -5.48 -0.75
CA VAL A 300 -12.37 -6.63 0.14
C VAL A 300 -12.19 -6.14 1.59
N PRO A 301 -13.04 -6.58 2.54
CA PRO A 301 -12.87 -6.21 3.95
C PRO A 301 -11.52 -6.70 4.48
N VAL A 302 -10.78 -5.83 5.19
CA VAL A 302 -9.43 -6.10 5.67
C VAL A 302 -9.39 -6.16 7.19
N VAL A 303 -8.71 -7.18 7.72
CA VAL A 303 -8.22 -7.22 9.11
C VAL A 303 -6.70 -7.19 9.05
N THR A 304 -6.08 -6.19 9.67
CA THR A 304 -4.63 -6.01 9.62
C THR A 304 -4.03 -5.75 10.99
N MET A 305 -2.78 -6.20 11.18
CA MET A 305 -2.01 -6.04 12.41
C MET A 305 -0.85 -5.07 12.19
N PHE A 306 -0.77 -4.04 13.05
CA PHE A 306 0.29 -3.02 12.98
C PHE A 306 1.24 -3.11 14.17
N GLY A 307 2.53 -3.27 13.86
CA GLY A 307 3.63 -3.23 14.83
C GLY A 307 4.40 -1.91 14.76
N ALA A 308 5.42 -1.86 13.90
CA ALA A 308 6.37 -0.74 13.86
C ALA A 308 5.82 0.55 13.24
N SER A 309 4.81 0.46 12.40
CA SER A 309 4.32 1.60 11.62
C SER A 309 3.39 2.50 12.40
N PRO A 310 3.44 3.82 12.13
CA PRO A 310 2.49 4.77 12.69
C PRO A 310 1.09 4.53 12.11
N VAL A 311 0.12 4.37 12.99
CA VAL A 311 -1.27 4.15 12.59
C VAL A 311 -1.83 5.29 11.76
N PRO A 312 -1.66 6.58 12.13
CA PRO A 312 -2.25 7.67 11.34
C PRO A 312 -1.71 7.76 9.91
N GLY A 313 -0.51 7.21 9.63
CA GLY A 313 0.15 7.35 8.33
C GLY A 313 -0.36 6.44 7.23
N PHE A 314 -0.62 5.16 7.55
CA PHE A 314 -0.71 4.09 6.54
C PHE A 314 -1.81 3.06 6.80
N TYR A 315 -2.81 3.37 7.64
CA TYR A 315 -3.91 2.45 7.90
C TYR A 315 -4.66 2.08 6.60
N PRO A 316 -5.38 0.94 6.54
CA PRO A 316 -6.22 0.62 5.39
C PRO A 316 -7.28 1.71 5.21
N TYR A 317 -7.34 2.30 4.02
CA TYR A 317 -8.12 3.51 3.76
C TYR A 317 -9.56 3.19 3.38
N ASP A 318 -10.26 2.49 4.27
CA ASP A 318 -11.68 2.14 4.16
C ASP A 318 -12.30 1.97 5.57
N GLY A 319 -13.45 2.56 5.80
CA GLY A 319 -14.15 2.49 7.09
C GLY A 319 -14.73 1.11 7.43
N ARG A 320 -14.73 0.16 6.49
CA ARG A 320 -15.10 -1.23 6.71
C ARG A 320 -13.99 -2.04 7.35
N ASP A 321 -12.75 -1.58 7.27
CA ASP A 321 -11.55 -2.30 7.68
C ASP A 321 -11.27 -2.16 9.17
N VAL A 322 -10.55 -3.15 9.69
CA VAL A 322 -10.10 -3.18 11.08
C VAL A 322 -8.59 -3.27 11.14
N LEU A 323 -7.99 -2.32 11.85
CA LEU A 323 -6.58 -2.31 12.20
C LEU A 323 -6.41 -2.62 13.68
N ILE A 324 -5.62 -3.63 14.00
CA ILE A 324 -5.32 -4.05 15.36
C ILE A 324 -3.89 -3.67 15.71
N LYS A 325 -3.70 -2.97 16.82
CA LYS A 325 -2.38 -2.63 17.39
C LYS A 325 -2.32 -3.04 18.85
N ALA A 326 -1.13 -3.37 19.34
CA ALA A 326 -0.95 -3.67 20.76
C ALA A 326 -0.59 -2.40 21.57
N PRO A 327 -1.03 -2.30 22.83
CA PRO A 327 -0.67 -1.20 23.73
C PRO A 327 0.75 -1.38 24.27
N VAL A 328 1.75 -1.13 23.43
CA VAL A 328 3.17 -1.18 23.82
C VAL A 328 3.79 0.21 23.73
N SER A 329 4.65 0.55 24.68
CA SER A 329 5.25 1.89 24.80
C SER A 329 6.17 2.27 23.65
N CYS A 330 6.74 1.28 22.95
CA CYS A 330 7.62 1.51 21.79
C CYS A 330 6.89 1.69 20.46
N HIS A 331 5.56 1.55 20.41
CA HIS A 331 4.78 1.78 19.19
C HIS A 331 4.44 3.26 18.98
N PRO A 332 4.60 3.81 17.76
CA PRO A 332 5.27 3.26 16.59
C PRO A 332 6.80 3.44 16.66
N CYS A 333 7.57 2.39 16.43
CA CYS A 333 9.03 2.49 16.49
C CYS A 333 9.69 2.79 15.13
N GLY A 334 9.07 2.42 14.00
CA GLY A 334 9.60 2.63 12.64
C GLY A 334 10.94 1.93 12.36
N ILE A 335 11.27 0.88 13.10
CA ILE A 335 12.55 0.15 13.00
C ILE A 335 12.31 -1.16 12.27
N HIS A 336 13.23 -1.54 11.37
CA HIS A 336 13.08 -2.74 10.54
C HIS A 336 13.23 -4.05 11.33
N GLN A 337 14.06 -4.06 12.36
CA GLN A 337 14.31 -5.21 13.24
C GLN A 337 14.10 -4.80 14.69
N CYS A 338 13.41 -5.63 15.47
CA CYS A 338 13.12 -5.32 16.86
C CYS A 338 14.41 -5.29 17.68
N PRO A 339 14.72 -4.20 18.40
CA PRO A 339 15.93 -4.10 19.21
C PRO A 339 15.79 -4.77 20.58
N HIS A 340 14.57 -5.16 20.99
CA HIS A 340 14.31 -5.82 22.26
C HIS A 340 14.63 -7.31 22.19
N ALA A 341 14.93 -7.92 23.33
CA ALA A 341 15.22 -9.35 23.47
C ALA A 341 14.17 -10.05 24.34
N GLY A 342 14.16 -11.39 24.32
CA GLY A 342 13.28 -12.20 25.16
C GLY A 342 11.80 -11.97 24.87
N GLU A 343 11.00 -11.81 25.91
CA GLU A 343 9.55 -11.61 25.79
C GLU A 343 9.17 -10.27 25.13
N GLU A 344 9.98 -9.24 25.32
CA GLU A 344 9.76 -7.92 24.72
C GLU A 344 10.06 -7.89 23.21
N ASN A 345 10.82 -8.88 22.70
CA ASN A 345 11.06 -8.97 21.26
C ASN A 345 9.75 -9.17 20.52
N LEU A 346 9.42 -8.24 19.61
CA LEU A 346 8.15 -8.20 18.85
C LEU A 346 6.90 -8.26 19.76
N ALA A 347 6.94 -7.74 20.98
CA ALA A 347 5.79 -7.71 21.88
C ALA A 347 4.56 -7.03 21.24
N CYS A 348 4.77 -6.03 20.39
CA CYS A 348 3.70 -5.38 19.60
C CYS A 348 2.94 -6.36 18.69
N MET A 349 3.58 -7.41 18.20
CA MET A 349 2.96 -8.45 17.37
C MET A 349 2.50 -9.66 18.21
N LYS A 350 3.27 -10.08 19.22
CA LYS A 350 2.92 -11.21 20.08
C LYS A 350 1.65 -10.97 20.90
N LYS A 351 1.41 -9.73 21.35
CA LYS A 351 0.20 -9.35 22.11
C LYS A 351 -1.07 -9.30 21.27
N ILE A 352 -0.96 -9.24 19.96
CA ILE A 352 -2.11 -9.40 19.06
C ILE A 352 -2.29 -10.91 18.84
N THR A 353 -3.09 -11.56 19.70
CA THR A 353 -3.30 -13.01 19.63
C THR A 353 -4.28 -13.42 18.53
N PRO A 354 -4.27 -14.69 18.07
CA PRO A 354 -5.25 -15.20 17.12
C PRO A 354 -6.69 -14.96 17.54
N GLU A 355 -7.01 -15.13 18.83
CA GLU A 355 -8.38 -14.93 19.37
C GLU A 355 -8.84 -13.49 19.17
N ILE A 356 -7.96 -12.51 19.37
CA ILE A 356 -8.27 -11.09 19.14
C ILE A 356 -8.52 -10.84 17.65
N VAL A 357 -7.69 -11.38 16.77
CA VAL A 357 -7.84 -11.23 15.31
C VAL A 357 -9.11 -11.90 14.84
N MET A 358 -9.36 -13.16 15.23
CA MET A 358 -10.50 -13.94 14.81
C MET A 358 -11.84 -13.34 15.28
N LYS A 359 -11.87 -12.66 16.43
CA LYS A 359 -13.05 -11.88 16.86
C LYS A 359 -13.50 -10.89 15.78
N TYR A 360 -12.58 -10.13 15.21
CA TYR A 360 -12.89 -9.14 14.17
C TYR A 360 -13.09 -9.78 12.80
N VAL A 361 -12.41 -10.89 12.52
CA VAL A 361 -12.63 -11.70 11.31
C VAL A 361 -14.06 -12.17 11.27
N TRP A 362 -14.58 -12.79 12.35
CA TRP A 362 -15.96 -13.26 12.42
C TRP A 362 -16.97 -12.12 12.34
N GLU A 363 -16.71 -11.00 13.00
CA GLU A 363 -17.55 -9.81 12.91
C GLU A 363 -17.68 -9.31 11.46
N LEU A 364 -16.57 -9.21 10.73
CA LEU A 364 -16.60 -8.74 9.34
C LEU A 364 -17.20 -9.77 8.39
N LEU A 365 -16.96 -11.06 8.61
CA LEU A 365 -17.58 -12.13 7.82
C LEU A 365 -19.09 -12.20 8.00
N ASP A 366 -19.60 -12.03 9.22
CA ASP A 366 -21.05 -11.94 9.48
C ASP A 366 -21.68 -10.77 8.73
N LYS A 367 -20.99 -9.61 8.75
CA LYS A 367 -21.48 -8.38 8.13
C LYS A 367 -21.33 -8.35 6.62
N TYR A 368 -20.20 -8.82 6.08
CA TYR A 368 -19.81 -8.62 4.69
C TYR A 368 -19.53 -9.90 3.91
N GLY A 369 -19.33 -11.04 4.55
CA GLY A 369 -18.89 -12.29 3.89
C GLY A 369 -19.75 -12.73 2.72
N LYS A 370 -21.08 -12.50 2.79
CA LYS A 370 -22.03 -12.82 1.70
C LYS A 370 -21.94 -11.83 0.52
N MET A 371 -21.19 -10.75 0.67
CA MET A 371 -21.00 -9.72 -0.35
C MET A 371 -19.68 -9.86 -1.09
N ALA A 372 -18.97 -10.97 -0.94
CA ALA A 372 -17.71 -11.24 -1.64
C ALA A 372 -17.86 -11.01 -3.16
N GLY A 373 -16.95 -10.24 -3.75
CA GLY A 373 -17.02 -9.84 -5.16
C GLY A 373 -18.13 -8.85 -5.54
N LYS A 374 -18.92 -8.39 -4.58
CA LYS A 374 -20.07 -7.47 -4.80
C LYS A 374 -20.08 -6.29 -3.81
N MET A 375 -18.96 -6.02 -3.19
CA MET A 375 -18.86 -4.90 -2.23
C MET A 375 -19.10 -3.56 -2.93
N PRO A 376 -19.86 -2.63 -2.30
CA PRO A 376 -20.06 -1.31 -2.87
C PRO A 376 -18.74 -0.55 -2.95
N VAL A 377 -18.51 0.13 -4.08
CA VAL A 377 -17.31 0.92 -4.34
C VAL A 377 -17.28 2.17 -3.47
N GLU A 378 -18.43 2.83 -3.31
CA GLU A 378 -18.56 4.03 -2.49
C GLU A 378 -19.06 3.68 -1.11
N TYR A 379 -18.31 4.04 -0.09
CA TYR A 379 -18.68 3.82 1.32
C TYR A 379 -18.80 5.11 2.13
N GLY A 380 -18.20 6.21 1.63
CA GLY A 380 -18.29 7.55 2.24
C GLY A 380 -17.51 7.73 3.55
N ASN A 381 -16.89 6.69 4.07
CA ASN A 381 -16.01 6.73 5.24
C ASN A 381 -14.74 5.95 4.96
N TYR A 382 -13.60 6.63 4.97
CA TYR A 382 -12.29 6.06 4.66
C TYR A 382 -11.37 5.93 5.88
N ALA A 383 -11.84 6.26 7.07
CA ALA A 383 -11.12 6.01 8.30
C ALA A 383 -11.42 4.61 8.84
N CYS A 384 -10.45 3.70 8.81
CA CYS A 384 -10.64 2.35 9.34
C CYS A 384 -10.88 2.37 10.87
N ARG A 385 -11.47 1.30 11.37
CA ARG A 385 -11.61 1.09 12.81
C ARG A 385 -10.27 0.64 13.39
N VAL A 386 -9.67 1.49 14.23
CA VAL A 386 -8.45 1.17 14.98
C VAL A 386 -8.82 0.61 16.34
N VAL A 387 -8.32 -0.58 16.67
CA VAL A 387 -8.56 -1.25 17.94
C VAL A 387 -7.25 -1.58 18.64
N GLU A 388 -7.26 -1.54 19.97
CA GLU A 388 -6.13 -2.01 20.78
C GLU A 388 -6.36 -3.45 21.21
N ALA A 389 -5.31 -4.27 21.10
CA ALA A 389 -5.31 -5.63 21.57
C ALA A 389 -5.34 -5.62 23.11
N SER A 390 -6.54 -5.66 23.67
CA SER A 390 -6.79 -5.88 25.09
C SER A 390 -7.57 -7.19 25.25
N LEU A 391 -7.05 -8.05 26.11
CA LEU A 391 -7.78 -9.26 26.56
C LEU A 391 -8.97 -8.87 27.42
#